data_2ea418c6ac5493c177456b7ec782c535
#
_entry.id   2ea418c6ac5493c177456b7ec782c535
#
_cell.length_a   1.000
_cell.length_b   1.000
_cell.length_c   1.000
_cell.angle_alpha   90.00
_cell.angle_beta   90.00
_cell.angle_gamma   90.00
#
_symmetry.space_group_name_H-M   'P 1'
#
loop_
_entity.id
_entity.type
_entity.pdbx_description
1 polymer ?
#
loop_
_entity_poly.entity_id
_entity_poly.type
_entity_poly.pdbx_seq_one_letter_code
_entity_poly.pdbx_strand_id
1 'polypeptide(L)'
;MLNFLLDITPDKSQLLITIKLAGILREKKQEVYYTYTSNPAFTPVLYNKGISNCVLYPDDFRWLKPDLTLLDCRHAAHASLYRQLAIDYIFIAMQLPNQKNIQDKDISVLYLPPTPYLSSGSGPRVESLAKRLQDIKKDKGRNIIVGLLGKGNKNSKILEDFYRVIKRSSIRNPRYQFILLTDIQNVYQSFELPGNMELFRTLNLNTILPLCDLALTDSYSDVWLDCTFAQIPVLRYSPKNMINITPMKLEQQIEYALQNKITLTQKAKELCDFFERKNRKKKKLADMLIERAERNRYNSCGHPAAHLLK
;
A
#
# COMPACT_ATOMS: atom_id res chain seq x y z
N MET A 1 28.35 5.28 11.04
CA MET A 1 26.97 5.50 10.60
C MET A 1 26.92 5.29 9.09
N LEU A 2 26.02 4.42 8.62
CA LEU A 2 25.87 4.06 7.21
C LEU A 2 24.68 4.81 6.61
N ASN A 3 24.75 5.08 5.32
CA ASN A 3 23.71 5.75 4.56
C ASN A 3 22.94 4.72 3.71
N PHE A 4 21.66 4.53 4.01
CA PHE A 4 20.76 3.68 3.25
C PHE A 4 19.84 4.52 2.38
N LEU A 5 19.78 4.22 1.09
CA LEU A 5 18.86 4.83 0.17
C LEU A 5 17.72 3.86 -0.16
N LEU A 6 16.48 4.32 -0.06
CA LEU A 6 15.29 3.60 -0.47
C LEU A 6 14.76 4.24 -1.74
N ASP A 7 15.13 3.67 -2.89
CA ASP A 7 14.62 4.10 -4.20
C ASP A 7 13.35 3.34 -4.53
N ILE A 8 12.23 3.95 -4.17
CA ILE A 8 10.92 3.32 -4.24
C ILE A 8 9.94 4.12 -5.08
N THR A 9 9.02 3.41 -5.72
CA THR A 9 7.86 4.04 -6.36
C THR A 9 7.03 4.79 -5.30
N PRO A 10 6.60 6.03 -5.58
CA PRO A 10 5.87 6.86 -4.61
C PRO A 10 4.42 6.42 -4.46
N ASP A 11 4.21 5.19 -4.04
CA ASP A 11 2.91 4.64 -3.72
C ASP A 11 2.87 4.05 -2.30
N LYS A 12 1.65 3.83 -1.82
CA LYS A 12 1.42 3.38 -0.46
C LYS A 12 1.99 2.00 -0.18
N SER A 13 1.95 1.09 -1.15
CA SER A 13 2.44 -0.28 -0.96
C SER A 13 3.92 -0.31 -0.67
N GLN A 14 4.71 0.46 -1.40
CA GLN A 14 6.15 0.53 -1.19
C GLN A 14 6.52 1.20 0.13
N LEU A 15 5.77 2.24 0.51
CA LEU A 15 5.93 2.84 1.83
C LEU A 15 5.65 1.82 2.93
N LEU A 16 4.54 1.08 2.85
CA LEU A 16 4.16 0.07 3.85
C LEU A 16 5.17 -1.09 3.94
N ILE A 17 5.80 -1.45 2.83
CA ILE A 17 6.86 -2.46 2.80
C ILE A 17 8.11 -1.98 3.53
N THR A 18 8.52 -0.75 3.28
CA THR A 18 9.85 -0.25 3.64
C THR A 18 9.88 0.48 4.98
N ILE A 19 8.79 1.13 5.40
CA ILE A 19 8.79 2.02 6.57
C ILE A 19 9.19 1.35 7.88
N LYS A 20 8.79 0.09 8.08
CA LYS A 20 9.17 -0.65 9.29
C LYS A 20 10.66 -1.00 9.28
N LEU A 21 11.19 -1.38 8.12
CA LEU A 21 12.61 -1.64 7.96
C LEU A 21 13.43 -0.37 8.17
N ALA A 22 12.99 0.74 7.57
CA ALA A 22 13.62 2.05 7.76
C ALA A 22 13.63 2.46 9.24
N GLY A 23 12.52 2.25 9.97
CA GLY A 23 12.47 2.47 11.42
C GLY A 23 13.51 1.65 12.19
N ILE A 24 13.62 0.35 11.89
CA ILE A 24 14.61 -0.53 12.54
C ILE A 24 16.05 -0.09 12.23
N LEU A 25 16.35 0.32 10.98
CA LEU A 25 17.68 0.84 10.63
C LEU A 25 17.99 2.14 11.42
N ARG A 26 17.01 3.03 11.57
CA ARG A 26 17.16 4.27 12.38
C ARG A 26 17.37 3.94 13.86
N GLU A 27 16.63 3.01 14.45
CA GLU A 27 16.85 2.52 15.82
C GLU A 27 18.28 2.01 16.03
N LYS A 28 18.88 1.44 14.97
CA LYS A 28 20.28 1.00 14.94
C LYS A 28 21.27 2.09 14.57
N LYS A 29 20.86 3.37 14.67
CA LYS A 29 21.67 4.57 14.41
C LYS A 29 22.21 4.67 12.98
N GLN A 30 21.49 4.13 12.00
CA GLN A 30 21.81 4.30 10.59
C GLN A 30 21.00 5.46 9.98
N GLU A 31 21.57 6.15 8.99
CA GLU A 31 20.83 7.15 8.21
C GLU A 31 20.02 6.48 7.12
N VAL A 32 18.78 6.92 6.95
CA VAL A 32 17.85 6.37 5.95
C VAL A 32 17.23 7.49 5.17
N TYR A 33 17.34 7.42 3.86
CA TYR A 33 16.83 8.38 2.91
C TYR A 33 15.88 7.70 1.95
N TYR A 34 14.85 8.43 1.52
CA TYR A 34 13.94 8.00 0.46
C TYR A 34 14.18 8.84 -0.78
N THR A 35 14.11 8.24 -1.95
CA THR A 35 13.98 9.02 -3.18
C THR A 35 12.68 9.82 -3.13
N TYR A 36 12.67 10.94 -3.86
CA TYR A 36 11.53 11.85 -3.85
C TYR A 36 10.20 11.11 -4.04
N THR A 37 9.32 11.29 -3.07
CA THR A 37 7.93 10.92 -3.20
C THR A 37 7.15 12.17 -3.59
N SER A 38 6.67 12.24 -4.82
CA SER A 38 5.76 13.31 -5.26
C SER A 38 4.42 13.30 -4.51
N ASN A 39 4.22 12.34 -3.62
CA ASN A 39 2.99 12.22 -2.84
C ASN A 39 3.14 12.92 -1.49
N PRO A 40 2.56 14.12 -1.32
CA PRO A 40 2.67 14.89 -0.08
C PRO A 40 2.07 14.17 1.13
N ALA A 41 1.22 13.18 0.93
CA ALA A 41 0.65 12.39 2.02
C ALA A 41 1.69 11.51 2.75
N PHE A 42 2.84 11.23 2.14
CA PHE A 42 3.88 10.41 2.77
C PHE A 42 4.88 11.23 3.59
N THR A 43 5.04 12.49 3.27
CA THR A 43 5.98 13.38 3.99
C THR A 43 5.74 13.42 5.50
N PRO A 44 4.52 13.63 6.02
CA PRO A 44 4.28 13.60 7.46
C PRO A 44 4.57 12.25 8.10
N VAL A 45 4.34 11.15 7.36
CA VAL A 45 4.57 9.80 7.85
C VAL A 45 6.05 9.54 8.04
N LEU A 46 6.86 9.90 7.06
CA LEU A 46 8.31 9.74 7.09
C LEU A 46 8.90 10.63 8.19
N TYR A 47 8.45 11.88 8.27
CA TYR A 47 8.89 12.84 9.28
C TYR A 47 8.61 12.36 10.71
N ASN A 48 7.40 11.87 10.99
CA ASN A 48 7.01 11.33 12.29
C ASN A 48 7.83 10.08 12.69
N LYS A 49 8.50 9.43 11.73
CA LYS A 49 9.44 8.32 11.97
C LYS A 49 10.89 8.75 12.01
N GLY A 50 11.17 10.06 12.01
CA GLY A 50 12.51 10.61 11.99
C GLY A 50 13.28 10.28 10.70
N ILE A 51 12.58 10.01 9.61
CA ILE A 51 13.16 9.68 8.32
C ILE A 51 13.22 10.96 7.51
N SER A 52 14.43 11.36 7.15
CA SER A 52 14.65 12.54 6.31
C SER A 52 14.09 12.29 4.93
N ASN A 53 13.30 13.24 4.44
CA ASN A 53 12.76 13.19 3.09
C ASN A 53 13.81 13.80 2.16
N CYS A 54 14.49 12.99 1.38
CA CYS A 54 15.44 13.47 0.39
C CYS A 54 14.79 13.51 -0.99
N VAL A 55 14.82 14.68 -1.60
CA VAL A 55 14.67 14.81 -3.05
C VAL A 55 16.01 14.47 -3.64
N LEU A 56 16.18 13.24 -4.10
CA LEU A 56 17.42 12.85 -4.73
C LEU A 56 17.21 12.79 -6.24
N TYR A 57 17.75 13.79 -6.89
CA TYR A 57 18.07 13.71 -8.32
C TYR A 57 19.35 12.87 -8.48
N PRO A 58 19.65 12.35 -9.68
CA PRO A 58 20.88 11.56 -9.92
C PRO A 58 22.16 12.26 -9.45
N ASP A 59 22.22 13.58 -9.51
CA ASP A 59 23.36 14.37 -9.03
C ASP A 59 23.47 14.36 -7.50
N ASP A 60 22.38 14.23 -6.78
CA ASP A 60 22.36 14.18 -5.31
C ASP A 60 22.95 12.87 -4.77
N PHE A 61 22.91 11.78 -5.53
CA PHE A 61 23.53 10.51 -5.15
C PHE A 61 25.05 10.61 -4.98
N ARG A 62 25.70 11.52 -5.70
CA ARG A 62 27.14 11.79 -5.56
C ARG A 62 27.47 12.40 -4.19
N TRP A 63 26.58 13.20 -3.65
CA TRP A 63 26.75 13.85 -2.34
C TRP A 63 26.36 12.91 -1.20
N LEU A 64 25.28 12.19 -1.35
CA LEU A 64 24.80 11.29 -0.30
C LEU A 64 25.71 10.08 -0.12
N LYS A 65 26.31 9.57 -1.22
CA LYS A 65 27.13 8.35 -1.25
C LYS A 65 26.50 7.23 -0.42
N PRO A 66 25.36 6.68 -0.87
CA PRO A 66 24.71 5.61 -0.11
C PRO A 66 25.61 4.38 -0.05
N ASP A 67 25.73 3.78 1.13
CA ASP A 67 26.47 2.53 1.33
C ASP A 67 25.71 1.31 0.80
N LEU A 68 24.38 1.43 0.74
CA LEU A 68 23.49 0.43 0.16
C LEU A 68 22.16 1.06 -0.29
N THR A 69 21.72 0.70 -1.49
CA THR A 69 20.41 1.10 -2.01
C THR A 69 19.44 -0.08 -2.00
N LEU A 70 18.22 0.16 -1.49
CA LEU A 70 17.09 -0.75 -1.65
C LEU A 70 16.23 -0.22 -2.80
N LEU A 71 16.27 -0.92 -3.93
CA LEU A 71 15.70 -0.51 -5.21
C LEU A 71 14.38 -1.25 -5.48
N ASP A 72 13.28 -0.51 -5.68
CA ASP A 72 12.01 -1.10 -6.12
C ASP A 72 12.20 -1.81 -7.47
N CYS A 73 11.76 -3.06 -7.58
CA CYS A 73 11.79 -3.81 -8.85
C CYS A 73 11.12 -3.07 -10.02
N ARG A 74 10.18 -2.15 -9.75
CA ARG A 74 9.55 -1.31 -10.76
C ARG A 74 10.45 -0.18 -11.27
N HIS A 75 11.48 0.16 -10.51
CA HIS A 75 12.54 1.11 -10.87
C HIS A 75 13.82 0.41 -11.41
N ALA A 76 13.68 -0.78 -11.98
CA ALA A 76 14.81 -1.56 -12.48
C ALA A 76 15.71 -0.77 -13.47
N ALA A 77 15.15 0.21 -14.19
CA ALA A 77 15.92 1.10 -15.06
C ALA A 77 17.00 1.91 -14.30
N HIS A 78 16.77 2.23 -13.00
CA HIS A 78 17.75 2.93 -12.18
C HIS A 78 18.97 2.06 -11.82
N ALA A 79 18.89 0.74 -11.95
CA ALA A 79 20.01 -0.16 -11.69
C ALA A 79 21.26 0.17 -12.54
N SER A 80 21.06 0.61 -13.79
CA SER A 80 22.17 1.04 -14.66
C SER A 80 22.90 2.25 -14.10
N LEU A 81 22.17 3.22 -13.55
CA LEU A 81 22.73 4.40 -12.91
C LEU A 81 23.54 4.02 -11.65
N TYR A 82 22.99 3.15 -10.79
CA TYR A 82 23.72 2.71 -9.59
C TYR A 82 24.99 1.97 -9.92
N ARG A 83 24.99 1.12 -10.97
CA ARG A 83 26.22 0.46 -11.46
C ARG A 83 27.26 1.48 -11.96
N GLN A 84 26.85 2.49 -12.72
CA GLN A 84 27.74 3.55 -13.21
C GLN A 84 28.36 4.38 -12.07
N LEU A 85 27.61 4.57 -10.99
CA LEU A 85 28.05 5.29 -9.80
C LEU A 85 28.78 4.39 -8.78
N ALA A 86 29.00 3.10 -9.09
CA ALA A 86 29.57 2.09 -8.19
C ALA A 86 28.85 2.01 -6.83
N ILE A 87 27.52 2.21 -6.84
CA ILE A 87 26.65 2.10 -5.65
C ILE A 87 26.05 0.70 -5.63
N ASP A 88 26.23 -0.03 -4.53
CA ASP A 88 25.62 -1.35 -4.36
C ASP A 88 24.11 -1.22 -4.13
N TYR A 89 23.34 -2.15 -4.68
CA TYR A 89 21.89 -2.16 -4.55
C TYR A 89 21.32 -3.57 -4.40
N ILE A 90 20.15 -3.65 -3.78
CA ILE A 90 19.35 -4.87 -3.66
C ILE A 90 17.94 -4.54 -4.15
N PHE A 91 17.40 -5.37 -5.02
CA PHE A 91 15.99 -5.23 -5.39
C PHE A 91 15.07 -5.60 -4.24
N ILE A 92 14.02 -4.80 -4.07
CA ILE A 92 12.92 -5.09 -3.12
C ILE A 92 11.61 -5.27 -3.86
N ALA A 93 10.80 -6.21 -3.40
CA ALA A 93 9.48 -6.46 -3.94
C ALA A 93 8.49 -6.90 -2.85
N MET A 94 7.21 -6.55 -3.03
CA MET A 94 6.12 -7.01 -2.17
C MET A 94 5.69 -8.43 -2.50
N GLN A 95 5.76 -8.80 -3.76
CA GLN A 95 5.42 -10.13 -4.28
C GLN A 95 6.59 -10.69 -5.07
N LEU A 96 6.66 -12.03 -5.16
CA LEU A 96 7.60 -12.67 -6.09
C LEU A 96 7.35 -12.08 -7.48
N PRO A 97 8.33 -11.36 -8.07
CA PRO A 97 8.21 -11.02 -9.47
C PRO A 97 8.04 -12.32 -10.24
N ASN A 98 7.15 -12.33 -11.22
CA ASN A 98 7.12 -13.44 -12.18
C ASN A 98 8.54 -13.59 -12.69
N GLN A 99 9.16 -14.75 -12.44
CA GLN A 99 10.60 -15.03 -12.71
C GLN A 99 11.05 -14.70 -14.15
N LYS A 100 10.08 -14.48 -15.07
CA LYS A 100 10.34 -14.12 -16.46
C LYS A 100 10.94 -12.72 -16.67
N ASN A 101 10.80 -11.81 -15.69
CA ASN A 101 11.24 -10.40 -15.85
C ASN A 101 12.57 -10.08 -15.18
N ILE A 102 13.16 -11.00 -14.43
CA ILE A 102 14.49 -10.83 -13.83
C ILE A 102 15.40 -11.87 -14.50
N GLN A 103 16.01 -11.48 -15.60
CA GLN A 103 16.94 -12.35 -16.37
C GLN A 103 18.33 -12.45 -15.76
N ASP A 104 18.64 -11.64 -14.75
CA ASP A 104 19.95 -11.60 -14.11
C ASP A 104 19.99 -12.57 -12.93
N LYS A 105 20.75 -13.67 -13.06
CA LYS A 105 20.87 -14.71 -12.04
C LYS A 105 21.55 -14.23 -10.76
N ASP A 106 22.24 -13.09 -10.81
CA ASP A 106 23.03 -12.53 -9.70
C ASP A 106 22.26 -11.49 -8.86
N ILE A 107 20.98 -11.25 -9.16
CA ILE A 107 20.21 -10.22 -8.47
C ILE A 107 19.52 -10.81 -7.23
N SER A 108 19.95 -10.37 -6.06
CA SER A 108 19.26 -10.64 -4.80
C SER A 108 17.97 -9.84 -4.75
N VAL A 109 16.80 -10.51 -4.81
CA VAL A 109 15.50 -9.89 -4.58
C VAL A 109 15.06 -10.13 -3.16
N LEU A 110 14.85 -9.05 -2.42
CA LEU A 110 14.40 -9.08 -1.06
C LEU A 110 12.88 -8.92 -1.00
N TYR A 111 12.21 -9.93 -0.46
CA TYR A 111 10.77 -9.88 -0.24
C TYR A 111 10.46 -9.22 1.09
N LEU A 112 9.78 -8.06 1.00
CA LEU A 112 9.33 -7.33 2.15
C LEU A 112 7.79 -7.38 2.22
N PRO A 113 7.20 -8.04 3.22
CA PRO A 113 5.76 -8.02 3.39
C PRO A 113 5.31 -6.62 3.86
N PRO A 114 4.11 -6.17 3.47
CA PRO A 114 3.56 -4.91 3.92
C PRO A 114 3.32 -4.93 5.44
N THR A 115 3.30 -3.75 6.04
CA THR A 115 2.90 -3.52 7.43
C THR A 115 1.68 -2.61 7.46
N PRO A 116 0.76 -2.78 8.42
CA PRO A 116 -0.37 -1.89 8.55
C PRO A 116 0.12 -0.45 8.79
N TYR A 117 -0.46 0.47 8.05
CA TYR A 117 -0.23 1.88 8.25
C TYR A 117 -1.32 2.43 9.16
N LEU A 118 -0.94 2.76 10.39
CA LEU A 118 -1.83 3.43 11.33
C LEU A 118 -1.74 4.94 11.07
N SER A 119 -2.72 5.50 10.34
CA SER A 119 -2.86 6.96 10.26
C SER A 119 -3.30 7.48 11.64
N SER A 120 -2.48 8.30 12.25
CA SER A 120 -2.85 9.06 13.45
C SER A 120 -3.81 10.18 13.05
N GLY A 121 -5.02 10.18 13.59
CA GLY A 121 -5.94 11.30 13.52
C GLY A 121 -7.38 10.90 13.22
N SER A 122 -8.19 10.74 14.26
CA SER A 122 -9.64 10.81 14.20
C SER A 122 -10.04 12.28 14.36
N GLY A 123 -10.55 12.91 13.31
CA GLY A 123 -11.19 14.22 13.44
C GLY A 123 -12.68 14.05 13.82
N PRO A 124 -13.31 15.09 14.41
CA PRO A 124 -14.72 15.00 14.90
C PRO A 124 -15.72 14.51 13.84
N ARG A 125 -15.48 14.80 12.56
CA ARG A 125 -16.34 14.31 11.45
C ARG A 125 -16.26 12.80 11.25
N VAL A 126 -15.10 12.20 11.49
CA VAL A 126 -14.89 10.75 11.34
C VAL A 126 -15.55 10.00 12.49
N GLU A 127 -15.47 10.52 13.71
CA GLU A 127 -16.13 9.96 14.88
C GLU A 127 -17.64 10.00 14.74
N SER A 128 -18.19 11.10 14.24
CA SER A 128 -19.62 11.25 13.94
C SER A 128 -20.08 10.22 12.89
N LEU A 129 -19.31 10.01 11.81
CA LEU A 129 -19.63 9.00 10.82
C LEU A 129 -19.56 7.59 11.41
N ALA A 130 -18.51 7.28 12.18
CA ALA A 130 -18.35 5.96 12.79
C ALA A 130 -19.53 5.62 13.72
N LYS A 131 -19.96 6.56 14.58
CA LYS A 131 -21.13 6.41 15.44
C LYS A 131 -22.39 6.15 14.62
N ARG A 132 -22.64 6.95 13.58
CA ARG A 132 -23.80 6.79 12.71
C ARG A 132 -23.83 5.44 12.00
N LEU A 133 -22.66 4.92 11.56
CA LEU A 133 -22.57 3.60 10.94
C LEU A 133 -22.87 2.48 11.95
N GLN A 134 -22.43 2.63 13.20
CA GLN A 134 -22.78 1.70 14.27
C GLN A 134 -24.29 1.68 14.52
N ASP A 135 -24.91 2.86 14.56
CA ASP A 135 -26.37 3.00 14.74
C ASP A 135 -27.14 2.37 13.56
N ILE A 136 -26.70 2.63 12.31
CA ILE A 136 -27.29 2.01 11.11
C ILE A 136 -27.19 0.47 11.17
N LYS A 137 -26.07 -0.06 11.61
CA LYS A 137 -25.87 -1.51 11.73
C LYS A 137 -26.73 -2.11 12.81
N LYS A 138 -26.83 -1.45 13.96
CA LYS A 138 -27.61 -1.90 15.11
C LYS A 138 -29.12 -1.78 14.89
N ASP A 139 -29.57 -0.59 14.47
CA ASP A 139 -31.00 -0.28 14.44
C ASP A 139 -31.70 -0.75 13.17
N LYS A 140 -30.98 -0.79 12.05
CA LYS A 140 -31.54 -1.14 10.74
C LYS A 140 -31.06 -2.49 10.20
N GLY A 141 -30.15 -3.16 10.88
CA GLY A 141 -29.58 -4.45 10.44
C GLY A 141 -28.93 -4.39 9.07
N ARG A 142 -28.48 -3.22 8.62
CA ARG A 142 -27.88 -3.05 7.28
C ARG A 142 -26.44 -3.52 7.24
N ASN A 143 -26.08 -4.17 6.14
CA ASN A 143 -24.68 -4.44 5.83
C ASN A 143 -24.01 -3.17 5.29
N ILE A 144 -22.83 -2.83 5.83
CA ILE A 144 -22.06 -1.66 5.42
C ILE A 144 -21.03 -2.09 4.37
N ILE A 145 -21.16 -1.51 3.18
CA ILE A 145 -20.29 -1.79 2.03
C ILE A 145 -19.47 -0.54 1.74
N VAL A 146 -18.15 -0.64 1.83
CA VAL A 146 -17.26 0.46 1.48
C VAL A 146 -16.72 0.29 0.06
N GLY A 147 -16.82 1.33 -0.76
CA GLY A 147 -16.24 1.41 -2.10
C GLY A 147 -15.01 2.29 -2.09
N LEU A 148 -13.86 1.72 -2.35
CA LEU A 148 -12.55 2.37 -2.33
C LEU A 148 -11.98 2.32 -3.76
N LEU A 149 -12.48 3.23 -4.61
CA LEU A 149 -12.32 3.18 -6.05
C LEU A 149 -11.68 4.48 -6.54
N GLY A 150 -10.79 4.38 -7.53
CA GLY A 150 -10.30 5.54 -8.26
C GLY A 150 -8.89 5.99 -7.94
N LYS A 151 -8.31 5.62 -6.81
CA LYS A 151 -6.91 5.97 -6.53
C LYS A 151 -5.97 5.27 -7.50
N GLY A 152 -5.45 6.03 -8.47
CA GLY A 152 -4.48 5.53 -9.46
C GLY A 152 -5.09 5.09 -10.79
N ASN A 153 -6.40 5.13 -10.96
CA ASN A 153 -7.03 4.83 -12.24
C ASN A 153 -7.17 6.09 -13.11
N LYS A 154 -6.46 6.12 -14.23
CA LYS A 154 -6.52 7.23 -15.20
C LYS A 154 -7.80 7.25 -16.03
N ASN A 155 -8.66 6.22 -15.93
CA ASN A 155 -9.86 6.11 -16.76
C ASN A 155 -11.11 6.48 -15.97
N SER A 156 -11.34 7.79 -15.80
CA SER A 156 -12.47 8.36 -15.06
C SER A 156 -13.83 7.83 -15.55
N LYS A 157 -13.99 7.63 -16.87
CA LYS A 157 -15.25 7.18 -17.48
C LYS A 157 -15.66 5.78 -17.01
N ILE A 158 -14.72 4.84 -16.99
CA ILE A 158 -15.01 3.46 -16.51
C ILE A 158 -15.46 3.50 -15.06
N LEU A 159 -14.83 4.31 -14.24
CA LEU A 159 -15.19 4.47 -12.84
C LEU A 159 -16.56 5.13 -12.67
N GLU A 160 -16.86 6.19 -13.44
CA GLU A 160 -18.17 6.84 -13.44
C GLU A 160 -19.29 5.84 -13.78
N ASP A 161 -19.08 5.02 -14.81
CA ASP A 161 -20.03 4.00 -15.20
C ASP A 161 -20.20 2.93 -14.11
N PHE A 162 -19.11 2.53 -13.46
CA PHE A 162 -19.18 1.62 -12.34
C PHE A 162 -19.90 2.23 -11.12
N TYR A 163 -19.69 3.52 -10.82
CA TYR A 163 -20.46 4.23 -9.79
C TYR A 163 -21.97 4.25 -10.12
N ARG A 164 -22.35 4.39 -11.40
CA ARG A 164 -23.76 4.29 -11.82
C ARG A 164 -24.33 2.88 -11.56
N VAL A 165 -23.53 1.83 -11.76
CA VAL A 165 -23.91 0.47 -11.42
C VAL A 165 -24.14 0.32 -9.93
N ILE A 166 -23.22 0.82 -9.09
CA ILE A 166 -23.36 0.80 -7.62
C ILE A 166 -24.61 1.57 -7.19
N LYS A 167 -24.85 2.76 -7.75
CA LYS A 167 -26.06 3.57 -7.46
C LYS A 167 -27.34 2.80 -7.75
N ARG A 168 -27.42 2.15 -8.94
CA ARG A 168 -28.60 1.35 -9.29
C ARG A 168 -28.77 0.16 -8.36
N SER A 169 -27.68 -0.49 -7.97
CA SER A 169 -27.71 -1.57 -6.99
C SER A 169 -28.14 -1.09 -5.61
N SER A 170 -27.72 0.10 -5.16
CA SER A 170 -28.13 0.66 -3.86
C SER A 170 -29.63 0.96 -3.78
N ILE A 171 -30.22 1.51 -4.87
CA ILE A 171 -31.66 1.78 -4.96
C ILE A 171 -32.46 0.48 -4.83
N ARG A 172 -31.99 -0.61 -5.45
CA ARG A 172 -32.67 -1.91 -5.45
C ARG A 172 -32.53 -2.66 -4.12
N ASN A 173 -31.51 -2.33 -3.33
CA ASN A 173 -31.17 -3.06 -2.10
C ASN A 173 -31.06 -2.12 -0.89
N PRO A 174 -32.16 -1.71 -0.28
CA PRO A 174 -32.16 -0.81 0.87
C PRO A 174 -31.52 -1.44 2.13
N ARG A 175 -31.26 -2.75 2.13
CA ARG A 175 -30.54 -3.48 3.18
C ARG A 175 -29.03 -3.22 3.20
N TYR A 176 -28.48 -2.56 2.18
CA TYR A 176 -27.09 -2.19 2.12
C TYR A 176 -26.93 -0.69 2.40
N GLN A 177 -25.89 -0.31 3.13
CA GLN A 177 -25.41 1.06 3.25
C GLN A 177 -24.09 1.16 2.50
N PHE A 178 -24.05 2.01 1.49
CA PHE A 178 -22.83 2.22 0.70
C PHE A 178 -22.09 3.47 1.18
N ILE A 179 -20.80 3.33 1.45
CA ILE A 179 -19.86 4.40 1.76
C ILE A 179 -18.80 4.42 0.68
N LEU A 180 -18.82 5.40 -0.19
CA LEU A 180 -17.93 5.44 -1.35
C LEU A 180 -16.87 6.52 -1.17
N LEU A 181 -15.61 6.13 -1.34
CA LEU A 181 -14.47 7.03 -1.36
C LEU A 181 -14.00 7.20 -2.80
N THR A 182 -14.02 8.43 -3.30
CA THR A 182 -13.57 8.78 -4.65
C THR A 182 -12.98 10.19 -4.71
N ASP A 183 -12.02 10.39 -5.58
CA ASP A 183 -11.44 11.69 -5.93
C ASP A 183 -11.98 12.23 -7.26
N ILE A 184 -12.87 11.50 -7.91
CA ILE A 184 -13.44 11.87 -9.22
C ILE A 184 -14.48 12.97 -9.05
N GLN A 185 -14.15 14.18 -9.51
CA GLN A 185 -15.00 15.35 -9.34
C GLN A 185 -16.38 15.20 -10.01
N ASN A 186 -16.45 14.60 -11.20
CA ASN A 186 -17.70 14.41 -11.93
C ASN A 186 -18.69 13.51 -11.18
N VAL A 187 -18.23 12.58 -10.36
CA VAL A 187 -19.10 11.72 -9.56
C VAL A 187 -19.85 12.54 -8.51
N TYR A 188 -19.23 13.58 -7.95
CA TYR A 188 -19.88 14.46 -6.97
C TYR A 188 -20.92 15.39 -7.58
N GLN A 189 -20.70 15.82 -8.83
CA GLN A 189 -21.54 16.85 -9.47
C GLN A 189 -22.78 16.30 -10.16
N SER A 190 -22.75 15.03 -10.57
CA SER A 190 -23.76 14.44 -11.46
C SER A 190 -24.71 13.44 -10.80
N PHE A 191 -24.58 13.20 -9.48
CA PHE A 191 -25.38 12.16 -8.82
C PHE A 191 -26.26 12.71 -7.68
N GLU A 192 -27.57 12.64 -7.85
CA GLU A 192 -28.47 12.53 -6.72
C GLU A 192 -28.22 11.16 -6.03
N LEU A 193 -27.83 11.18 -4.77
CA LEU A 193 -27.50 9.99 -4.02
C LEU A 193 -28.75 9.36 -3.41
N PRO A 194 -28.92 8.04 -3.51
CA PRO A 194 -29.93 7.33 -2.73
C PRO A 194 -29.68 7.48 -1.23
N GLY A 195 -30.73 7.43 -0.41
CA GLY A 195 -30.62 7.62 1.03
C GLY A 195 -29.76 6.58 1.79
N ASN A 196 -29.35 5.51 1.11
CA ASN A 196 -28.45 4.48 1.63
C ASN A 196 -27.07 4.51 0.93
N MET A 197 -26.66 5.64 0.37
CA MET A 197 -25.39 5.84 -0.32
C MET A 197 -24.78 7.18 0.05
N GLU A 198 -23.51 7.20 0.42
CA GLU A 198 -22.75 8.40 0.76
C GLU A 198 -21.43 8.45 0.04
N LEU A 199 -21.01 9.66 -0.38
CA LEU A 199 -19.74 9.90 -1.07
C LEU A 199 -18.79 10.72 -0.20
N PHE A 200 -17.51 10.33 -0.18
CA PHE A 200 -16.45 11.02 0.54
C PHE A 200 -15.24 11.23 -0.37
N ARG A 201 -14.55 12.37 -0.23
CA ARG A 201 -13.24 12.60 -0.86
C ARG A 201 -12.11 12.04 -0.02
N THR A 202 -12.25 12.14 1.28
CA THR A 202 -11.26 11.64 2.24
C THR A 202 -11.98 10.89 3.36
N LEU A 203 -11.38 9.81 3.81
CA LEU A 203 -11.93 8.99 4.88
C LEU A 203 -10.77 8.41 5.72
N ASN A 204 -10.91 8.41 7.03
CA ASN A 204 -9.99 7.67 7.87
C ASN A 204 -10.36 6.19 7.84
N LEU A 205 -9.67 5.43 7.01
CA LEU A 205 -9.97 4.01 6.78
C LEU A 205 -9.79 3.17 8.04
N ASN A 206 -8.85 3.51 8.92
CA ASN A 206 -8.63 2.75 10.16
C ASN A 206 -9.83 2.78 11.11
N THR A 207 -10.59 3.89 11.10
CA THR A 207 -11.80 4.03 11.93
C THR A 207 -13.02 3.40 11.27
N ILE A 208 -13.11 3.47 9.94
CA ILE A 208 -14.32 3.08 9.21
C ILE A 208 -14.29 1.61 8.79
N LEU A 209 -13.14 1.09 8.34
CA LEU A 209 -13.04 -0.29 7.87
C LEU A 209 -13.53 -1.31 8.90
N PRO A 210 -13.19 -1.24 10.20
CA PRO A 210 -13.67 -2.23 11.19
C PRO A 210 -15.20 -2.29 11.32
N LEU A 211 -15.91 -1.26 10.86
CA LEU A 211 -17.37 -1.20 10.86
C LEU A 211 -18.00 -1.79 9.60
N CYS A 212 -17.20 -2.01 8.54
CA CYS A 212 -17.70 -2.48 7.26
C CYS A 212 -17.82 -4.00 7.22
N ASP A 213 -18.72 -4.47 6.38
CA ASP A 213 -18.96 -5.90 6.17
C ASP A 213 -18.30 -6.41 4.89
N LEU A 214 -18.06 -5.51 3.93
CA LEU A 214 -17.47 -5.80 2.63
C LEU A 214 -16.81 -4.56 2.05
N ALA A 215 -15.70 -4.73 1.33
CA ALA A 215 -15.06 -3.68 0.56
C ALA A 215 -15.10 -3.98 -0.95
N LEU A 216 -15.38 -2.96 -1.75
CA LEU A 216 -15.24 -2.95 -3.20
C LEU A 216 -14.00 -2.13 -3.55
N THR A 217 -13.05 -2.70 -4.28
CA THR A 217 -11.80 -2.02 -4.65
C THR A 217 -11.49 -2.20 -6.13
N ASP A 218 -10.78 -1.25 -6.72
CA ASP A 218 -10.19 -1.48 -8.01
C ASP A 218 -8.87 -2.29 -7.91
N SER A 219 -8.45 -2.88 -9.02
CA SER A 219 -7.26 -3.72 -9.05
C SER A 219 -5.95 -2.94 -9.04
N TYR A 220 -5.98 -1.63 -9.23
CA TYR A 220 -4.81 -0.76 -9.26
C TYR A 220 -4.51 -0.12 -7.90
N SER A 221 -5.49 -0.11 -7.02
CA SER A 221 -5.34 0.48 -5.69
C SER A 221 -4.77 -0.53 -4.69
N ASP A 222 -3.81 -0.09 -3.88
CA ASP A 222 -3.26 -0.88 -2.77
C ASP A 222 -4.17 -0.86 -1.52
N VAL A 223 -5.33 -0.23 -1.62
CA VAL A 223 -6.30 -0.12 -0.52
C VAL A 223 -6.82 -1.48 -0.06
N TRP A 224 -6.75 -2.50 -0.93
CA TRP A 224 -7.06 -3.88 -0.54
C TRP A 224 -6.20 -4.37 0.63
N LEU A 225 -4.98 -3.83 0.81
CA LEU A 225 -4.13 -4.13 1.96
C LEU A 225 -4.73 -3.60 3.27
N ASP A 226 -5.29 -2.37 3.24
CA ASP A 226 -5.96 -1.81 4.42
C ASP A 226 -7.16 -2.67 4.82
N CYS A 227 -7.95 -3.11 3.82
CA CYS A 227 -9.07 -4.01 4.05
C CYS A 227 -8.61 -5.36 4.60
N THR A 228 -7.49 -5.91 4.08
CA THR A 228 -6.90 -7.15 4.58
C THR A 228 -6.47 -7.00 6.04
N PHE A 229 -5.76 -5.93 6.39
CA PHE A 229 -5.36 -5.65 7.77
C PHE A 229 -6.55 -5.41 8.70
N ALA A 230 -7.63 -4.83 8.18
CA ALA A 230 -8.91 -4.73 8.90
C ALA A 230 -9.72 -6.04 8.91
N GLN A 231 -9.20 -7.10 8.29
CA GLN A 231 -9.83 -8.42 8.18
C GLN A 231 -11.22 -8.39 7.51
N ILE A 232 -11.39 -7.52 6.51
CA ILE A 232 -12.65 -7.34 5.79
C ILE A 232 -12.58 -8.06 4.45
N PRO A 233 -13.64 -8.80 4.04
CA PRO A 233 -13.77 -9.34 2.71
C PRO A 233 -13.65 -8.27 1.63
N VAL A 234 -12.96 -8.57 0.53
CA VAL A 234 -12.72 -7.62 -0.56
C VAL A 234 -13.16 -8.22 -1.89
N LEU A 235 -13.97 -7.49 -2.65
CA LEU A 235 -14.23 -7.72 -4.06
C LEU A 235 -13.36 -6.76 -4.89
N ARG A 236 -12.45 -7.31 -5.70
CA ARG A 236 -11.54 -6.53 -6.54
C ARG A 236 -11.99 -6.53 -7.98
N TYR A 237 -12.07 -5.35 -8.57
CA TYR A 237 -12.51 -5.15 -9.94
C TYR A 237 -11.38 -4.64 -10.82
N SER A 238 -11.06 -5.38 -11.89
CA SER A 238 -10.25 -4.85 -12.98
C SER A 238 -11.10 -3.92 -13.87
N PRO A 239 -10.52 -3.02 -14.65
CA PRO A 239 -11.27 -2.19 -15.60
C PRO A 239 -12.16 -3.00 -16.53
N LYS A 240 -11.66 -4.14 -17.01
CA LYS A 240 -12.41 -5.07 -17.85
C LYS A 240 -13.67 -5.60 -17.14
N ASN A 241 -13.55 -5.91 -15.85
CA ASN A 241 -14.67 -6.38 -15.04
C ASN A 241 -15.66 -5.25 -14.75
N MET A 242 -15.18 -4.02 -14.51
CA MET A 242 -16.04 -2.85 -14.29
C MET A 242 -16.91 -2.51 -15.50
N ILE A 243 -16.36 -2.59 -16.72
CA ILE A 243 -17.11 -2.32 -17.96
C ILE A 243 -18.25 -3.30 -18.17
N ASN A 244 -18.05 -4.56 -17.79
CA ASN A 244 -18.97 -5.67 -18.12
C ASN A 244 -19.92 -6.01 -16.96
N ILE A 245 -19.84 -5.31 -15.83
CA ILE A 245 -20.70 -5.60 -14.70
C ILE A 245 -22.06 -4.92 -14.81
N THR A 246 -23.10 -5.67 -14.49
CA THR A 246 -24.46 -5.13 -14.36
C THR A 246 -24.83 -4.99 -12.89
N PRO A 247 -25.86 -4.17 -12.54
CA PRO A 247 -26.33 -4.08 -11.16
C PRO A 247 -26.67 -5.45 -10.57
N MET A 248 -27.34 -6.30 -11.32
CA MET A 248 -27.69 -7.66 -10.86
C MET A 248 -26.47 -8.54 -10.60
N LYS A 249 -25.44 -8.49 -11.45
CA LYS A 249 -24.18 -9.23 -11.21
C LYS A 249 -23.44 -8.69 -9.99
N LEU A 250 -23.41 -7.38 -9.79
CA LEU A 250 -22.81 -6.77 -8.61
C LEU A 250 -23.54 -7.24 -7.33
N GLU A 251 -24.87 -7.21 -7.34
CA GLU A 251 -25.70 -7.68 -6.24
C GLU A 251 -25.43 -9.15 -5.88
N GLN A 252 -25.38 -10.02 -6.88
CA GLN A 252 -25.05 -11.44 -6.69
C GLN A 252 -23.66 -11.65 -6.08
N GLN A 253 -22.67 -10.86 -6.50
CA GLN A 253 -21.31 -10.94 -5.96
C GLN A 253 -21.25 -10.42 -4.51
N ILE A 254 -21.95 -9.32 -4.21
CA ILE A 254 -22.08 -8.79 -2.86
C ILE A 254 -22.74 -9.83 -1.95
N GLU A 255 -23.87 -10.39 -2.39
CA GLU A 255 -24.61 -11.38 -1.61
C GLU A 255 -23.77 -12.63 -1.34
N TYR A 256 -23.10 -13.15 -2.36
CA TYR A 256 -22.17 -14.26 -2.21
C TYR A 256 -21.05 -13.96 -1.20
N ALA A 257 -20.44 -12.77 -1.28
CA ALA A 257 -19.38 -12.37 -0.37
C ALA A 257 -19.87 -12.24 1.07
N LEU A 258 -21.08 -11.69 1.28
CA LEU A 258 -21.68 -11.56 2.60
C LEU A 258 -22.10 -12.92 3.20
N GLN A 259 -22.63 -13.83 2.39
CA GLN A 259 -22.94 -15.20 2.83
C GLN A 259 -21.69 -15.99 3.22
N ASN A 260 -20.59 -15.75 2.52
CA ASN A 260 -19.29 -16.39 2.80
C ASN A 260 -18.35 -15.51 3.67
N LYS A 261 -18.91 -14.50 4.35
CA LYS A 261 -18.13 -13.51 5.12
C LYS A 261 -17.16 -14.16 6.09
N ILE A 262 -17.58 -15.17 6.85
CA ILE A 262 -16.76 -15.86 7.84
C ILE A 262 -15.51 -16.46 7.17
N THR A 263 -15.70 -17.22 6.10
CA THR A 263 -14.60 -17.85 5.35
C THR A 263 -13.66 -16.83 4.74
N LEU A 264 -14.19 -15.74 4.16
CA LEU A 264 -13.39 -14.68 3.56
C LEU A 264 -12.61 -13.88 4.61
N THR A 265 -13.22 -13.59 5.76
CA THR A 265 -12.56 -12.96 6.90
C THR A 265 -11.42 -13.84 7.44
N GLN A 266 -11.65 -15.15 7.54
CA GLN A 266 -10.60 -16.08 7.96
C GLN A 266 -9.41 -16.08 6.99
N LYS A 267 -9.64 -16.07 5.69
CA LYS A 267 -8.57 -15.95 4.68
C LYS A 267 -7.80 -14.63 4.80
N ALA A 268 -8.50 -13.50 5.05
CA ALA A 268 -7.85 -12.22 5.29
C ALA A 268 -6.98 -12.27 6.55
N LYS A 269 -7.45 -12.89 7.63
CA LYS A 269 -6.69 -13.11 8.87
C LYS A 269 -5.43 -13.95 8.63
N GLU A 270 -5.55 -15.06 7.92
CA GLU A 270 -4.41 -15.94 7.58
C GLU A 270 -3.33 -15.17 6.80
N LEU A 271 -3.75 -14.30 5.89
CA LEU A 271 -2.83 -13.43 5.15
C LEU A 271 -2.16 -12.39 6.06
N CYS A 272 -2.90 -11.79 7.00
CA CYS A 272 -2.33 -10.90 8.02
C CYS A 272 -1.30 -11.64 8.88
N ASP A 273 -1.63 -12.81 9.39
CA ASP A 273 -0.73 -13.64 10.20
C ASP A 273 0.54 -14.03 9.42
N PHE A 274 0.38 -14.31 8.12
CA PHE A 274 1.53 -14.54 7.25
C PHE A 274 2.43 -13.29 7.15
N PHE A 275 1.86 -12.11 6.92
CA PHE A 275 2.60 -10.86 6.87
C PHE A 275 3.30 -10.55 8.19
N GLU A 276 2.63 -10.75 9.32
CA GLU A 276 3.21 -10.54 10.64
C GLU A 276 4.39 -11.46 10.92
N ARG A 277 4.25 -12.77 10.63
CA ARG A 277 5.35 -13.74 10.79
C ARG A 277 6.57 -13.32 9.96
N LYS A 278 6.37 -12.87 8.73
CA LYS A 278 7.47 -12.38 7.89
C LYS A 278 8.06 -11.07 8.42
N ASN A 279 7.21 -10.18 8.94
CA ASN A 279 7.64 -8.92 9.53
C ASN A 279 8.51 -9.08 10.79
N ARG A 280 8.29 -10.13 11.59
CA ARG A 280 9.15 -10.43 12.76
C ARG A 280 10.61 -10.67 12.37
N LYS A 281 10.86 -11.13 11.15
CA LYS A 281 12.21 -11.37 10.63
C LYS A 281 12.92 -10.09 10.16
N LYS A 282 12.24 -8.94 10.08
CA LYS A 282 12.84 -7.68 9.57
C LYS A 282 14.00 -7.17 10.44
N LYS A 283 14.02 -7.47 11.74
CA LYS A 283 15.15 -7.10 12.61
C LYS A 283 16.44 -7.81 12.17
N LYS A 284 16.38 -9.14 11.99
CA LYS A 284 17.52 -9.93 11.48
C LYS A 284 17.93 -9.47 10.08
N LEU A 285 16.95 -9.12 9.25
CA LEU A 285 17.21 -8.57 7.94
C LEU A 285 17.97 -7.25 7.99
N ALA A 286 17.59 -6.34 8.89
CA ALA A 286 18.32 -5.06 9.07
C ALA A 286 19.79 -5.31 9.45
N ASP A 287 20.08 -6.32 10.29
CA ASP A 287 21.46 -6.69 10.62
C ASP A 287 22.23 -7.16 9.37
N MET A 288 21.65 -8.02 8.56
CA MET A 288 22.25 -8.49 7.31
C MET A 288 22.52 -7.34 6.32
N LEU A 289 21.62 -6.36 6.22
CA LEU A 289 21.79 -5.19 5.36
C LEU A 289 22.92 -4.29 5.87
N ILE A 290 23.04 -4.12 7.18
CA ILE A 290 24.13 -3.35 7.81
C ILE A 290 25.47 -4.02 7.52
N GLU A 291 25.59 -5.32 7.77
CA GLU A 291 26.82 -6.07 7.47
C GLU A 291 27.21 -5.98 5.98
N ARG A 292 26.25 -5.99 5.06
CA ARG A 292 26.52 -5.82 3.65
C ARG A 292 27.00 -4.41 3.33
N ALA A 293 26.36 -3.39 3.87
CA ALA A 293 26.75 -2.00 3.67
C ALA A 293 28.15 -1.70 4.25
N GLU A 294 28.48 -2.28 5.42
CA GLU A 294 29.83 -2.20 6.00
C GLU A 294 30.89 -2.81 5.10
N ARG A 295 30.64 -4.00 4.56
CA ARG A 295 31.55 -4.65 3.60
C ARG A 295 31.77 -3.80 2.35
N ASN A 296 30.70 -3.18 1.84
CA ASN A 296 30.81 -2.32 0.65
C ASN A 296 31.64 -1.07 0.94
N ARG A 297 31.40 -0.41 2.09
CA ARG A 297 32.21 0.74 2.51
C ARG A 297 33.68 0.37 2.66
N TYR A 298 33.97 -0.77 3.25
CA TYR A 298 35.35 -1.26 3.41
C TYR A 298 36.04 -1.48 2.06
N ASN A 299 35.36 -2.13 1.13
CA ASN A 299 35.89 -2.39 -0.22
C ASN A 299 36.09 -1.09 -1.03
N SER A 300 35.24 -0.10 -0.87
CA SER A 300 35.35 1.20 -1.56
C SER A 300 36.46 2.11 -0.98
N CYS A 301 36.88 1.89 0.26
CA CYS A 301 37.98 2.63 0.88
C CYS A 301 39.38 2.11 0.50
N GLY A 302 39.47 1.15 -0.45
CA GLY A 302 40.75 0.79 -1.08
C GLY A 302 41.76 0.08 -0.17
N HIS A 303 41.33 -0.65 0.87
CA HIS A 303 42.21 -1.50 1.64
C HIS A 303 42.45 -2.85 0.91
N PRO A 304 43.68 -3.16 0.44
CA PRO A 304 43.98 -4.42 -0.23
C PRO A 304 44.22 -5.52 0.84
N ALA A 305 43.19 -5.90 1.58
CA ALA A 305 43.36 -6.93 2.61
C ALA A 305 42.23 -7.94 2.64
N ALA A 306 41.92 -8.58 1.52
CA ALA A 306 41.02 -9.72 1.49
C ALA A 306 41.64 -10.99 0.87
N HIS A 307 42.97 -11.10 0.79
CA HIS A 307 43.61 -12.34 0.34
C HIS A 307 44.26 -13.18 1.47
N LEU A 308 43.97 -12.90 2.71
CA LEU A 308 44.54 -13.63 3.85
C LEU A 308 43.44 -14.22 4.77
N LEU A 309 42.58 -15.05 4.23
CA LEU A 309 41.87 -16.11 4.97
C LEU A 309 41.49 -17.19 3.97
N LYS A 310 42.47 -18.03 3.64
CA LYS A 310 42.24 -19.36 3.11
C LYS A 310 41.95 -20.30 4.28
#